data_31c64b53d4348e247a845cf31d640bcb
#
_entry.id   31c64b53d4348e247a845cf31d640bcb
#
_cell.length_a   1.000
_cell.length_b   1.000
_cell.length_c   1.000
_cell.angle_alpha   90.00
_cell.angle_beta   90.00
_cell.angle_gamma   90.00
#
_symmetry.space_group_name_H-M   'P 1'
#
loop_
_entity.id
_entity.type
_entity.pdbx_description
1 polymer ?
#
loop_
_entity_poly.entity_id
_entity_poly.type
_entity_poly.pdbx_seq_one_letter_code
_entity_poly.pdbx_strand_id
1 'polypeptide(L)'
;RRQRQMCIRDRYSLPDPETFAAAIPICGGVNVERLDNKVKNIYWRLFHGDADGVVPVNNSRQAYQKLTNIKADAEYIEVPGASHFVWDEVFKREDFLSWIFAQKRQSTGGSDIETGKTDTSLRCYYYNQMLYIDTNDQTPLKANVYTTSGTLVHSFCYNSPSIVSPLTSLKPGIYIIEILQGEKRYHSKISL
;
A
#
# COMPACT_ATOMS: atom_id res chain seq x y z
N ARG A 1 -4.50 6.70 -15.81
CA ARG A 1 -3.60 6.77 -16.96
C ARG A 1 -2.20 6.31 -16.55
N ARG A 2 -1.86 5.06 -16.78
CA ARG A 2 -0.57 4.46 -17.15
C ARG A 2 -0.56 2.98 -16.78
N GLN A 3 -1.45 2.25 -17.43
CA GLN A 3 -1.36 0.80 -17.53
C GLN A 3 -0.62 0.45 -18.83
N ARG A 4 0.57 0.98 -19.02
CA ARG A 4 1.43 0.55 -20.13
C ARG A 4 2.78 0.16 -19.58
N GLN A 5 3.17 -1.10 -19.88
CA GLN A 5 4.50 -1.65 -19.76
C GLN A 5 4.86 -2.22 -18.37
N MET A 6 4.09 -3.21 -17.91
CA MET A 6 4.59 -4.05 -16.82
C MET A 6 5.72 -4.99 -17.25
N CYS A 7 5.73 -5.47 -18.49
CA CYS A 7 6.74 -6.45 -18.93
C CYS A 7 8.18 -5.94 -19.06
N ILE A 8 8.40 -4.65 -19.31
CA ILE A 8 9.77 -4.09 -19.45
C ILE A 8 10.24 -3.42 -18.18
N ARG A 9 9.34 -2.90 -17.36
CA ARG A 9 9.67 -2.18 -16.14
C ARG A 9 10.07 -3.09 -14.97
N ASP A 10 9.51 -4.29 -14.91
CA ASP A 10 9.77 -5.25 -13.82
C ASP A 10 11.19 -5.81 -13.84
N ARG A 11 11.89 -5.68 -14.96
CA ARG A 11 13.33 -5.98 -15.02
C ARG A 11 14.21 -5.04 -14.19
N TYR A 12 13.73 -3.83 -13.88
CA TYR A 12 14.56 -2.77 -13.32
C TYR A 12 14.06 -2.17 -12.02
N SER A 13 12.80 -2.34 -11.66
CA SER A 13 12.26 -1.79 -10.42
C SER A 13 11.45 -2.83 -9.66
N LEU A 14 11.91 -3.16 -8.46
CA LEU A 14 11.10 -3.92 -7.51
C LEU A 14 10.06 -2.99 -6.86
N PRO A 15 8.88 -3.52 -6.47
CA PRO A 15 7.95 -2.74 -5.68
C PRO A 15 8.58 -2.36 -4.34
N ASP A 16 8.40 -1.09 -3.99
CA ASP A 16 8.85 -0.55 -2.72
C ASP A 16 7.86 -0.97 -1.60
N PRO A 17 8.30 -1.69 -0.56
CA PRO A 17 7.43 -2.16 0.52
C PRO A 17 6.84 -1.02 1.35
N GLU A 18 7.46 0.17 1.33
CA GLU A 18 6.91 1.35 2.00
C GLU A 18 5.75 1.97 1.21
N THR A 19 5.60 1.60 -0.05
CA THR A 19 4.56 2.12 -0.93
C THR A 19 3.47 1.09 -1.23
N PHE A 20 3.87 -0.18 -1.45
CA PHE A 20 2.98 -1.22 -1.95
C PHE A 20 2.74 -2.33 -0.93
N ALA A 21 1.48 -2.69 -0.72
CA ALA A 21 1.09 -3.83 0.10
C ALA A 21 1.25 -5.15 -0.66
N ALA A 22 0.99 -5.15 -1.97
CA ALA A 22 1.02 -6.35 -2.79
C ALA A 22 1.66 -6.11 -4.17
N ALA A 23 2.16 -7.18 -4.77
CA ALA A 23 2.67 -7.22 -6.13
C ALA A 23 2.10 -8.42 -6.89
N ILE A 24 1.63 -8.19 -8.11
CA ILE A 24 1.01 -9.21 -8.95
C ILE A 24 1.72 -9.24 -10.31
N PRO A 25 2.88 -9.91 -10.41
CA PRO A 25 3.51 -10.11 -11.71
C PRO A 25 2.70 -11.11 -12.54
N ILE A 26 2.37 -10.72 -13.77
CA ILE A 26 1.66 -11.55 -14.74
C ILE A 26 2.58 -11.72 -15.95
N CYS A 27 3.04 -12.93 -16.21
CA CYS A 27 4.02 -13.26 -17.26
C CYS A 27 5.27 -12.35 -17.20
N GLY A 28 5.68 -11.98 -16.01
CA GLY A 28 6.79 -11.04 -15.76
C GLY A 28 8.14 -11.73 -15.72
N GLY A 29 9.19 -11.00 -16.13
CA GLY A 29 10.58 -11.39 -15.90
C GLY A 29 11.20 -10.48 -14.85
N VAL A 30 11.63 -11.03 -13.73
CA VAL A 30 12.32 -10.29 -12.67
C VAL A 30 13.76 -10.78 -12.54
N ASN A 31 14.67 -9.85 -12.22
CA ASN A 31 16.00 -10.26 -11.78
C ASN A 31 15.91 -10.83 -10.36
N VAL A 32 15.98 -12.15 -10.25
CA VAL A 32 15.81 -12.88 -8.97
C VAL A 32 16.87 -12.53 -7.93
N GLU A 33 18.04 -12.07 -8.34
CA GLU A 33 19.09 -11.64 -7.40
C GLU A 33 18.70 -10.39 -6.62
N ARG A 34 17.81 -9.58 -7.19
CA ARG A 34 17.29 -8.36 -6.55
C ARG A 34 16.14 -8.63 -5.57
N LEU A 35 15.57 -9.83 -5.60
CA LEU A 35 14.55 -10.25 -4.64
C LEU A 35 15.25 -10.57 -3.29
N ASP A 36 15.47 -9.56 -2.50
CA ASP A 36 16.09 -9.63 -1.18
C ASP A 36 15.08 -9.45 -0.04
N ASN A 37 15.56 -9.40 1.18
CA ASN A 37 14.71 -9.24 2.37
C ASN A 37 13.89 -7.93 2.38
N LYS A 38 14.22 -6.94 1.55
CA LYS A 38 13.45 -5.68 1.49
C LYS A 38 12.04 -5.91 0.96
N VAL A 39 11.86 -6.88 0.05
CA VAL A 39 10.56 -7.19 -0.54
C VAL A 39 9.79 -8.29 0.21
N LYS A 40 10.32 -8.76 1.34
CA LYS A 40 9.71 -9.82 2.15
C LYS A 40 8.33 -9.44 2.68
N ASN A 41 8.12 -8.17 2.99
CA ASN A 41 6.89 -7.66 3.59
C ASN A 41 5.83 -7.25 2.54
N ILE A 42 6.02 -7.64 1.30
CA ILE A 42 5.04 -7.49 0.22
C ILE A 42 4.33 -8.83 0.04
N TYR A 43 3.02 -8.81 -0.15
CA TYR A 43 2.24 -9.99 -0.56
C TYR A 43 2.41 -10.19 -2.06
N TRP A 44 2.82 -11.40 -2.47
CA TRP A 44 3.11 -11.71 -3.86
C TRP A 44 2.12 -12.72 -4.42
N ARG A 45 1.53 -12.43 -5.58
CA ARG A 45 0.73 -13.40 -6.33
C ARG A 45 1.17 -13.42 -7.78
N LEU A 46 1.94 -14.42 -8.15
CA LEU A 46 2.54 -14.52 -9.49
C LEU A 46 1.65 -15.36 -10.39
N PHE A 47 1.44 -14.90 -11.62
CA PHE A 47 0.73 -15.66 -12.66
C PHE A 47 1.63 -15.82 -13.88
N HIS A 48 1.61 -17.02 -14.51
CA HIS A 48 2.32 -17.26 -15.75
C HIS A 48 1.63 -18.34 -16.58
N GLY A 49 1.56 -18.15 -17.91
CA GLY A 49 1.14 -19.19 -18.84
C GLY A 49 2.28 -20.19 -19.06
N ASP A 50 2.03 -21.48 -18.96
CA ASP A 50 3.07 -22.49 -19.14
C ASP A 50 3.54 -22.65 -20.58
N ALA A 51 2.72 -22.19 -21.55
CA ALA A 51 3.04 -22.11 -22.98
C ALA A 51 3.48 -20.71 -23.43
N ASP A 52 3.98 -19.85 -22.51
CA ASP A 52 4.49 -18.52 -22.82
C ASP A 52 5.75 -18.60 -23.70
N GLY A 53 5.61 -18.22 -24.97
CA GLY A 53 6.71 -18.16 -25.94
C GLY A 53 7.48 -16.83 -25.95
N VAL A 54 7.08 -15.84 -25.14
CA VAL A 54 7.70 -14.51 -25.08
C VAL A 54 8.60 -14.38 -23.86
N VAL A 55 8.07 -14.72 -22.69
CA VAL A 55 8.83 -14.74 -21.43
C VAL A 55 8.83 -16.17 -20.90
N PRO A 56 10.02 -16.79 -20.73
CA PRO A 56 10.10 -18.15 -20.24
C PRO A 56 9.43 -18.30 -18.86
N VAL A 57 8.53 -19.25 -18.73
CA VAL A 57 7.80 -19.58 -17.49
C VAL A 57 8.75 -19.82 -16.31
N ASN A 58 9.96 -20.29 -16.59
CA ASN A 58 11.00 -20.53 -15.60
C ASN A 58 11.40 -19.25 -14.83
N ASN A 59 11.21 -18.08 -15.41
CA ASN A 59 11.48 -16.80 -14.71
C ASN A 59 10.56 -16.63 -13.50
N SER A 60 9.26 -16.92 -13.64
CA SER A 60 8.33 -16.83 -12.52
C SER A 60 8.52 -17.98 -11.51
N ARG A 61 8.88 -19.17 -11.98
CA ARG A 61 9.23 -20.29 -11.08
C ARG A 61 10.42 -19.96 -10.19
N GLN A 62 11.49 -19.39 -10.76
CA GLN A 62 12.67 -18.95 -10.02
C GLN A 62 12.35 -17.78 -9.07
N ALA A 63 11.53 -16.82 -9.51
CA ALA A 63 11.09 -15.72 -8.66
C ALA A 63 10.30 -16.22 -7.45
N TYR A 64 9.35 -17.12 -7.65
CA TYR A 64 8.58 -17.75 -6.58
C TYR A 64 9.48 -18.52 -5.60
N GLN A 65 10.39 -19.32 -6.10
CA GLN A 65 11.36 -20.05 -5.26
C GLN A 65 12.20 -19.08 -4.41
N LYS A 66 12.68 -18.00 -5.01
CA LYS A 66 13.45 -16.98 -4.28
C LYS A 66 12.63 -16.28 -3.20
N LEU A 67 11.38 -15.90 -3.51
CA LEU A 67 10.46 -15.29 -2.54
C LEU A 67 10.17 -16.23 -1.38
N THR A 68 9.93 -17.50 -1.65
CA THR A 68 9.75 -18.54 -0.62
C THR A 68 10.99 -18.70 0.26
N ASN A 69 12.19 -18.68 -0.35
CA ASN A 69 13.46 -18.80 0.39
C ASN A 69 13.69 -17.65 1.37
N ILE A 70 13.29 -16.43 1.00
CA ILE A 70 13.35 -15.26 1.90
C ILE A 70 12.14 -15.17 2.84
N LYS A 71 11.25 -16.17 2.83
CA LYS A 71 10.02 -16.24 3.64
C LYS A 71 9.06 -15.07 3.38
N ALA A 72 8.97 -14.62 2.14
CA ALA A 72 7.91 -13.71 1.71
C ALA A 72 6.59 -14.48 1.58
N ASP A 73 5.48 -13.78 1.80
CA ASP A 73 4.14 -14.34 1.53
C ASP A 73 3.93 -14.32 0.01
N ALA A 74 4.06 -15.48 -0.61
CA ALA A 74 4.03 -15.62 -2.07
C ALA A 74 3.17 -16.81 -2.52
N GLU A 75 2.33 -16.58 -3.52
CA GLU A 75 1.54 -17.58 -4.23
C GLU A 75 1.95 -17.59 -5.70
N TYR A 76 2.09 -18.75 -6.31
CA TYR A 76 2.36 -18.89 -7.73
C TYR A 76 1.29 -19.73 -8.41
N ILE A 77 0.71 -19.18 -9.46
CA ILE A 77 -0.36 -19.80 -10.24
C ILE A 77 0.12 -19.90 -11.68
N GLU A 78 0.40 -21.12 -12.10
CA GLU A 78 0.72 -21.45 -13.48
C GLU A 78 -0.58 -21.78 -14.21
N VAL A 79 -0.83 -21.13 -15.35
CA VAL A 79 -2.06 -21.31 -16.13
C VAL A 79 -1.78 -22.29 -17.27
N PRO A 80 -2.36 -23.51 -17.21
CA PRO A 80 -2.06 -24.56 -18.18
C PRO A 80 -2.50 -24.17 -19.60
N GLY A 81 -1.60 -24.39 -20.59
CA GLY A 81 -1.84 -24.11 -22.01
C GLY A 81 -1.92 -22.62 -22.37
N ALA A 82 -1.78 -21.72 -21.40
CA ALA A 82 -1.86 -20.29 -21.67
C ALA A 82 -0.54 -19.74 -22.21
N SER A 83 -0.67 -18.80 -23.16
CA SER A 83 0.45 -18.06 -23.74
C SER A 83 0.83 -16.85 -22.89
N HIS A 84 1.65 -15.95 -23.43
CA HIS A 84 1.97 -14.66 -22.80
C HIS A 84 0.74 -13.80 -22.51
N PHE A 85 -0.35 -13.97 -23.23
CA PHE A 85 -1.59 -13.19 -23.11
C PHE A 85 -2.59 -13.84 -22.14
N VAL A 86 -2.14 -14.11 -20.92
CA VAL A 86 -2.93 -14.79 -19.87
C VAL A 86 -3.83 -13.85 -19.06
N TRP A 87 -3.90 -12.57 -19.43
CA TRP A 87 -4.60 -11.51 -18.67
C TRP A 87 -6.08 -11.80 -18.43
N ASP A 88 -6.77 -12.32 -19.45
CA ASP A 88 -8.21 -12.57 -19.37
C ASP A 88 -8.53 -13.65 -18.33
N GLU A 89 -7.71 -14.70 -18.26
CA GLU A 89 -7.85 -15.78 -17.28
C GLU A 89 -7.57 -15.25 -15.86
N VAL A 90 -6.58 -14.38 -15.71
CA VAL A 90 -6.22 -13.79 -14.41
C VAL A 90 -7.32 -12.84 -13.92
N PHE A 91 -7.79 -11.93 -14.77
CA PHE A 91 -8.77 -10.92 -14.36
C PHE A 91 -10.20 -11.46 -14.21
N LYS A 92 -10.54 -12.60 -14.83
CA LYS A 92 -11.82 -13.29 -14.65
C LYS A 92 -11.91 -14.12 -13.36
N ARG A 93 -10.80 -14.28 -12.63
CA ARG A 93 -10.83 -15.00 -11.35
C ARG A 93 -11.69 -14.27 -10.34
N GLU A 94 -12.63 -14.98 -9.75
CA GLU A 94 -13.55 -14.44 -8.74
C GLU A 94 -12.82 -13.87 -7.52
N ASP A 95 -11.69 -14.48 -7.16
CA ASP A 95 -10.88 -14.09 -6.01
C ASP A 95 -9.87 -12.95 -6.29
N PHE A 96 -9.71 -12.53 -7.55
CA PHE A 96 -8.65 -11.59 -7.94
C PHE A 96 -8.75 -10.23 -7.22
N LEU A 97 -9.92 -9.58 -7.32
CA LEU A 97 -10.12 -8.28 -6.69
C LEU A 97 -10.19 -8.38 -5.16
N SER A 98 -10.91 -9.39 -4.64
CA SER A 98 -11.02 -9.59 -3.20
C SER A 98 -9.66 -9.84 -2.55
N TRP A 99 -8.79 -10.62 -3.21
CA TRP A 99 -7.43 -10.84 -2.75
C TRP A 99 -6.61 -9.53 -2.73
N ILE A 100 -6.68 -8.71 -3.79
CA ILE A 100 -5.94 -7.43 -3.86
C ILE A 100 -6.35 -6.50 -2.70
N PHE A 101 -7.66 -6.33 -2.51
CA PHE A 101 -8.17 -5.40 -1.50
C PHE A 101 -8.06 -5.91 -0.07
N ALA A 102 -7.83 -7.20 0.13
CA ALA A 102 -7.54 -7.77 1.44
C ALA A 102 -6.11 -7.45 1.93
N GLN A 103 -5.17 -7.14 1.02
CA GLN A 103 -3.78 -6.93 1.40
C GLN A 103 -3.59 -5.58 2.09
N LYS A 104 -2.95 -5.62 3.25
CA LYS A 104 -2.54 -4.42 4.00
C LYS A 104 -1.02 -4.38 4.04
N ARG A 105 -0.47 -3.17 3.87
CA ARG A 105 0.98 -3.00 3.98
C ARG A 105 1.47 -3.49 5.34
N GLN A 106 2.48 -4.35 5.33
CA GLN A 106 3.17 -4.76 6.54
C GLN A 106 4.18 -3.66 6.89
N SER A 107 4.07 -3.07 8.07
CA SER A 107 5.08 -2.12 8.54
C SER A 107 6.40 -2.87 8.74
N THR A 108 7.42 -2.51 7.98
CA THR A 108 8.81 -2.90 8.24
C THR A 108 9.23 -2.14 9.48
N GLY A 109 9.36 -2.82 10.61
CA GLY A 109 9.68 -2.22 11.91
C GLY A 109 10.83 -1.20 11.88
N GLY A 110 10.48 0.03 11.59
CA GLY A 110 11.22 1.24 11.84
C GLY A 110 10.32 2.06 12.74
N SER A 111 10.65 2.11 14.03
CA SER A 111 9.97 2.86 15.11
C SER A 111 8.50 3.17 14.78
N ASP A 112 7.66 2.15 14.88
CA ASP A 112 6.26 2.35 15.11
C ASP A 112 6.20 3.19 16.42
N ILE A 113 5.92 4.48 16.28
CA ILE A 113 5.11 5.09 17.30
C ILE A 113 3.92 4.14 17.37
N GLU A 114 3.82 3.39 18.46
CA GLU A 114 2.68 2.51 18.69
C GLU A 114 1.44 3.36 18.40
N THR A 115 0.90 3.23 17.20
CA THR A 115 -0.48 3.56 16.96
C THR A 115 -1.21 2.47 17.73
N GLY A 116 -1.45 2.77 18.99
CA GLY A 116 -2.22 1.89 19.85
C GLY A 116 -3.42 1.45 19.06
N LYS A 117 -3.66 0.14 19.00
CA LYS A 117 -4.75 -0.59 18.36
C LYS A 117 -5.48 0.31 17.36
N THR A 118 -5.38 0.07 16.06
CA THR A 118 -6.18 0.78 15.06
C THR A 118 -7.64 0.66 15.49
N ASP A 119 -8.05 1.62 16.28
CA ASP A 119 -9.45 1.82 16.60
C ASP A 119 -10.04 2.23 15.25
N THR A 120 -10.75 1.32 14.60
CA THR A 120 -11.40 1.52 13.30
C THR A 120 -12.46 2.61 13.36
N SER A 121 -12.62 3.23 14.52
CA SER A 121 -13.57 4.30 14.79
C SER A 121 -13.15 5.67 14.27
N LEU A 122 -11.88 5.88 13.91
CA LEU A 122 -11.40 7.18 13.40
C LEU A 122 -10.65 7.00 12.08
N ARG A 123 -11.05 7.79 11.07
CA ARG A 123 -10.39 7.89 9.76
C ARG A 123 -9.85 9.30 9.58
N CYS A 124 -8.60 9.43 9.15
CA CYS A 124 -7.98 10.72 8.86
C CYS A 124 -7.24 10.61 7.51
N TYR A 125 -7.59 11.43 6.55
CA TYR A 125 -6.95 11.46 5.23
C TYR A 125 -7.00 12.86 4.61
N TYR A 126 -6.08 13.10 3.67
CA TYR A 126 -5.99 14.35 2.91
C TYR A 126 -6.32 14.10 1.45
N TYR A 127 -7.22 14.89 0.90
CA TYR A 127 -7.60 14.83 -0.50
C TYR A 127 -8.07 16.20 -1.00
N ASN A 128 -7.65 16.58 -2.19
CA ASN A 128 -8.06 17.82 -2.86
C ASN A 128 -7.95 19.08 -1.97
N GLN A 129 -6.80 19.26 -1.33
CA GLN A 129 -6.48 20.37 -0.41
C GLN A 129 -7.35 20.44 0.86
N MET A 130 -8.08 19.40 1.15
CA MET A 130 -8.92 19.26 2.32
C MET A 130 -8.44 18.13 3.21
N LEU A 131 -8.42 18.35 4.52
CA LEU A 131 -8.25 17.33 5.53
C LEU A 131 -9.62 16.81 5.95
N TYR A 132 -9.79 15.51 5.89
CA TYR A 132 -10.98 14.79 6.32
C TYR A 132 -10.67 14.00 7.59
N ILE A 133 -11.50 14.15 8.61
CA ILE A 133 -11.46 13.34 9.82
C ILE A 133 -12.87 12.86 10.12
N ASP A 134 -13.06 11.56 10.12
CA ASP A 134 -14.34 10.91 10.41
C ASP A 134 -14.18 10.02 11.64
N THR A 135 -15.12 10.12 12.58
CA THR A 135 -15.16 9.30 13.78
C THR A 135 -16.59 8.89 14.12
N ASN A 136 -16.74 7.74 14.77
CA ASN A 136 -18.02 7.29 15.31
C ASN A 136 -18.30 7.85 16.72
N ASP A 137 -17.33 8.51 17.34
CA ASP A 137 -17.42 9.10 18.67
C ASP A 137 -17.96 10.54 18.57
N GLN A 138 -18.94 10.89 19.39
CA GLN A 138 -19.60 12.20 19.39
C GLN A 138 -18.89 13.24 20.28
N THR A 139 -17.80 12.85 20.97
CA THR A 139 -17.06 13.79 21.80
C THR A 139 -16.34 14.83 20.96
N PRO A 140 -16.18 16.08 21.49
CA PRO A 140 -15.45 17.13 20.80
C PRO A 140 -14.06 16.68 20.37
N LEU A 141 -13.67 17.06 19.16
CA LEU A 141 -12.43 16.69 18.54
C LEU A 141 -11.55 17.92 18.34
N LYS A 142 -10.28 17.82 18.77
CA LYS A 142 -9.25 18.81 18.45
C LYS A 142 -8.21 18.16 17.56
N ALA A 143 -7.86 18.83 16.46
CA ALA A 143 -6.80 18.38 15.59
C ALA A 143 -5.71 19.46 15.47
N ASN A 144 -4.47 19.02 15.59
CA ASN A 144 -3.27 19.84 15.45
C ASN A 144 -2.44 19.31 14.29
N VAL A 145 -1.96 20.20 13.44
CA VAL A 145 -1.10 19.89 12.29
C VAL A 145 0.30 20.37 12.59
N TYR A 146 1.27 19.47 12.52
CA TYR A 146 2.67 19.77 12.77
C TYR A 146 3.52 19.51 11.53
N THR A 147 4.57 20.28 11.38
CA THR A 147 5.66 19.93 10.47
C THR A 147 6.43 18.71 11.00
N THR A 148 7.27 18.11 10.17
CA THR A 148 8.18 17.02 10.60
C THR A 148 9.21 17.48 11.65
N SER A 149 9.46 18.80 11.78
CA SER A 149 10.29 19.38 12.83
C SER A 149 9.55 19.64 14.15
N GLY A 150 8.26 19.28 14.24
CA GLY A 150 7.44 19.46 15.43
C GLY A 150 6.82 20.85 15.59
N THR A 151 6.91 21.71 14.57
CA THR A 151 6.29 23.04 14.61
C THR A 151 4.80 22.93 14.35
N LEU A 152 3.96 23.43 15.26
CA LEU A 152 2.50 23.55 15.05
C LEU A 152 2.21 24.60 13.97
N VAL A 153 1.53 24.18 12.91
CA VAL A 153 1.21 25.06 11.77
C VAL A 153 -0.29 25.28 11.58
N HIS A 154 -1.11 24.39 12.15
CA HIS A 154 -2.57 24.56 12.13
C HIS A 154 -3.20 23.87 13.34
N SER A 155 -4.29 24.42 13.89
CA SER A 155 -5.05 23.82 14.97
C SER A 155 -6.52 24.17 14.83
N PHE A 156 -7.38 23.19 15.01
CA PHE A 156 -8.83 23.39 14.95
C PHE A 156 -9.56 22.47 15.94
N CYS A 157 -10.73 22.92 16.37
CA CYS A 157 -11.61 22.17 17.26
C CYS A 157 -13.00 22.11 16.65
N TYR A 158 -13.64 20.95 16.73
CA TYR A 158 -14.99 20.74 16.24
C TYR A 158 -15.82 19.89 17.18
N ASN A 159 -17.11 20.18 17.23
CA ASN A 159 -18.12 19.42 17.98
C ASN A 159 -18.92 18.52 17.02
N SER A 160 -18.24 17.91 16.05
CA SER A 160 -18.85 17.08 15.04
C SER A 160 -18.04 15.81 14.83
N PRO A 161 -18.68 14.67 14.57
CA PRO A 161 -18.00 13.41 14.28
C PRO A 161 -17.30 13.38 12.91
N SER A 162 -17.65 14.31 12.03
CA SER A 162 -17.03 14.43 10.71
C SER A 162 -16.53 15.86 10.50
N ILE A 163 -15.27 15.98 10.10
CA ILE A 163 -14.58 17.25 9.92
C ILE A 163 -14.02 17.29 8.50
N VAL A 164 -14.27 18.42 7.84
CA VAL A 164 -13.63 18.75 6.58
C VAL A 164 -13.00 20.13 6.73
N SER A 165 -11.68 20.22 6.70
CA SER A 165 -10.95 21.47 6.93
C SER A 165 -9.95 21.73 5.80
N PRO A 166 -9.96 22.94 5.21
CA PRO A 166 -8.98 23.30 4.18
C PRO A 166 -7.58 23.45 4.77
N LEU A 167 -6.59 22.91 4.06
CA LEU A 167 -5.16 23.07 4.35
C LEU A 167 -4.45 23.82 3.22
N THR A 168 -5.15 24.73 2.56
CA THR A 168 -4.68 25.48 1.37
C THR A 168 -3.50 26.40 1.66
N SER A 169 -3.30 26.80 2.93
CA SER A 169 -2.20 27.69 3.34
C SER A 169 -0.87 26.94 3.57
N LEU A 170 -0.89 25.62 3.59
CA LEU A 170 0.31 24.83 3.83
C LEU A 170 1.06 24.55 2.52
N LYS A 171 2.38 24.55 2.60
CA LYS A 171 3.25 24.19 1.48
C LYS A 171 3.25 22.67 1.23
N PRO A 172 3.52 22.23 0.00
CA PRO A 172 3.74 20.81 -0.25
C PRO A 172 4.80 20.23 0.69
N GLY A 173 4.49 19.09 1.31
CA GLY A 173 5.38 18.46 2.29
C GLY A 173 4.67 17.40 3.13
N ILE A 174 5.42 16.85 4.07
CA ILE A 174 4.92 15.85 5.03
C ILE A 174 4.54 16.57 6.32
N TYR A 175 3.35 16.24 6.84
CA TYR A 175 2.81 16.76 8.09
C TYR A 175 2.31 15.64 8.99
N ILE A 176 2.39 15.87 10.28
CA ILE A 176 1.84 15.00 11.33
C ILE A 176 0.56 15.63 11.84
N ILE A 177 -0.51 14.86 11.84
CA ILE A 177 -1.80 15.25 12.42
C ILE A 177 -1.93 14.57 13.77
N GLU A 178 -2.06 15.34 14.83
CA GLU A 178 -2.44 14.86 16.15
C GLU A 178 -3.94 15.14 16.33
N ILE A 179 -4.70 14.12 16.70
CA ILE A 179 -6.14 14.22 16.92
C ILE A 179 -6.40 13.84 18.37
N LEU A 180 -7.04 14.74 19.10
CA LEU A 180 -7.42 14.58 20.49
C LEU A 180 -8.93 14.48 20.58
N GLN A 181 -9.46 13.40 21.16
CA GLN A 181 -10.88 13.17 21.34
C GLN A 181 -11.16 12.55 22.71
N GLY A 182 -11.69 13.34 23.61
CA GLY A 182 -11.78 12.96 25.02
C GLY A 182 -10.38 12.69 25.61
N GLU A 183 -10.19 11.51 26.18
CA GLU A 183 -8.89 11.05 26.70
C GLU A 183 -8.03 10.34 25.64
N LYS A 184 -8.57 10.12 24.44
CA LYS A 184 -7.89 9.41 23.37
C LYS A 184 -7.04 10.37 22.55
N ARG A 185 -5.88 9.87 22.09
CA ARG A 185 -4.96 10.59 21.21
C ARG A 185 -4.61 9.70 20.01
N TYR A 186 -4.77 10.26 18.82
CA TYR A 186 -4.47 9.60 17.56
C TYR A 186 -3.44 10.41 16.80
N HIS A 187 -2.64 9.74 15.97
CA HIS A 187 -1.69 10.37 15.08
C HIS A 187 -1.87 9.84 13.67
N SER A 188 -1.76 10.73 12.72
CA SER A 188 -1.79 10.38 11.29
C SER A 188 -0.71 11.17 10.55
N LYS A 189 -0.19 10.62 9.47
CA LYS A 189 0.76 11.27 8.57
C LYS A 189 0.07 11.57 7.27
N ILE A 190 0.17 12.82 6.81
CA ILE A 190 -0.34 13.23 5.50
C ILE A 190 0.79 13.81 4.64
N SER A 191 0.62 13.72 3.33
CA SER A 191 1.48 14.39 2.33
C SER A 191 0.61 15.36 1.53
N LEU A 192 1.02 16.63 1.52
CA LEU A 192 0.42 17.70 0.73
C LEU A 192 1.16 17.87 -0.59
#